data_7a4dc503a10ad727adb2048fecfc40e8
#
_entry.id   7a4dc503a10ad727adb2048fecfc40e8
#
_cell.length_a   1.000
_cell.length_b   1.000
_cell.length_c   1.000
_cell.angle_alpha   90.00
_cell.angle_beta   90.00
_cell.angle_gamma   90.00
#
_symmetry.space_group_name_H-M   'P 1'
#
loop_
_entity.id
_entity.type
_entity.pdbx_description
1 polymer ?
#
loop_
_entity_poly.entity_id
_entity_poly.type
_entity_poly.pdbx_seq_one_letter_code
_entity_poly.pdbx_strand_id
1 'polypeptide(L)'
;MIKHYLKVAFRNLIKYKTQSLVSIIGLAVGFTCFALSVLWIRYEMTYDNFHEGADRIYLAGSSFRLYGDGFTYNSSSFLADYLAKNCPEIEKVCRIFYDWNEKKIKNEDVEFVVRRIEVDSNFISMFNIKVLDGDNHLQLKKDEIAITENTAKRIFGKESPIGKHLILEESNEEKIIVAVVKSWDCLLYTSPSPRDYAAS
;
A
#
# COMPACT_ATOMS: atom_id res chain seq x y z
N MET A 1 -10.38 44.68 -32.81
CA MET A 1 -10.26 43.49 -33.68
C MET A 1 -10.75 42.21 -33.01
N ILE A 2 -10.35 41.86 -31.80
CA ILE A 2 -10.75 40.62 -31.08
C ILE A 2 -12.29 40.45 -30.96
N LYS A 3 -13.03 41.53 -30.61
CA LYS A 3 -14.50 41.49 -30.50
C LYS A 3 -15.20 41.11 -31.81
N HIS A 4 -14.63 41.49 -32.94
CA HIS A 4 -15.19 41.15 -34.26
C HIS A 4 -15.01 39.64 -34.54
N TYR A 5 -13.81 39.10 -34.29
CA TYR A 5 -13.54 37.67 -34.48
C TYR A 5 -14.41 36.81 -33.57
N LEU A 6 -14.58 37.17 -32.30
CA LEU A 6 -15.48 36.49 -31.39
C LEU A 6 -16.93 36.45 -31.87
N LYS A 7 -17.44 37.60 -32.40
CA LYS A 7 -18.79 37.67 -32.93
C LYS A 7 -18.99 36.78 -34.17
N VAL A 8 -17.99 36.76 -35.05
CA VAL A 8 -18.01 35.88 -36.25
C VAL A 8 -17.94 34.38 -35.85
N ALA A 9 -17.06 34.06 -34.90
CA ALA A 9 -16.94 32.68 -34.38
C ALA A 9 -18.26 32.19 -33.77
N PHE A 10 -18.89 33.01 -32.89
CA PHE A 10 -20.17 32.68 -32.29
C PHE A 10 -21.29 32.48 -33.30
N ARG A 11 -21.36 33.36 -34.34
CA ARG A 11 -22.33 33.24 -35.43
C ARG A 11 -22.11 31.93 -36.22
N ASN A 12 -20.86 31.54 -36.46
CA ASN A 12 -20.55 30.29 -37.15
C ASN A 12 -20.94 29.05 -36.32
N LEU A 13 -20.69 29.09 -34.99
CA LEU A 13 -21.15 28.01 -34.09
C LEU A 13 -22.67 27.81 -34.16
N ILE A 14 -23.44 28.90 -34.20
CA ILE A 14 -24.90 28.81 -34.30
C ILE A 14 -25.34 28.38 -35.71
N LYS A 15 -24.63 28.78 -36.75
CA LYS A 15 -24.97 28.43 -38.13
C LYS A 15 -24.76 26.96 -38.42
N TYR A 16 -23.67 26.38 -37.92
CA TYR A 16 -23.29 24.97 -38.14
C TYR A 16 -23.49 24.15 -36.86
N LYS A 17 -24.72 24.14 -36.34
CA LYS A 17 -25.08 23.55 -35.02
C LYS A 17 -24.60 22.09 -34.84
N THR A 18 -24.87 21.23 -35.84
CA THR A 18 -24.55 19.80 -35.73
C THR A 18 -23.04 19.54 -35.67
N GLN A 19 -22.27 20.22 -36.53
CA GLN A 19 -20.82 20.08 -36.55
C GLN A 19 -20.19 20.67 -35.31
N SER A 20 -20.66 21.83 -34.83
CA SER A 20 -20.21 22.43 -33.58
C SER A 20 -20.52 21.57 -32.37
N LEU A 21 -21.70 20.96 -32.33
CA LEU A 21 -22.11 20.07 -31.24
C LEU A 21 -21.20 18.83 -31.17
N VAL A 22 -20.96 18.16 -32.30
CA VAL A 22 -20.08 16.97 -32.37
C VAL A 22 -18.66 17.35 -31.94
N SER A 23 -18.14 18.50 -32.40
CA SER A 23 -16.80 18.96 -32.01
C SER A 23 -16.69 19.25 -30.49
N ILE A 24 -17.73 19.93 -29.94
CA ILE A 24 -17.75 20.21 -28.49
C ILE A 24 -17.82 18.92 -27.65
N ILE A 25 -18.67 17.99 -28.05
CA ILE A 25 -18.78 16.70 -27.34
C ILE A 25 -17.45 15.93 -27.44
N GLY A 26 -16.86 15.83 -28.64
CA GLY A 26 -15.57 15.17 -28.83
C GLY A 26 -14.46 15.79 -27.99
N LEU A 27 -14.39 17.13 -27.97
CA LEU A 27 -13.41 17.85 -27.14
C LEU A 27 -13.67 17.64 -25.65
N ALA A 28 -14.92 17.67 -25.20
CA ALA A 28 -15.29 17.45 -23.81
C ALA A 28 -14.91 16.04 -23.35
N VAL A 29 -15.21 15.01 -24.14
CA VAL A 29 -14.81 13.63 -23.84
C VAL A 29 -13.29 13.50 -23.81
N GLY A 30 -12.59 14.01 -24.81
CA GLY A 30 -11.12 13.98 -24.85
C GLY A 30 -10.47 14.66 -23.65
N PHE A 31 -10.96 15.85 -23.27
CA PHE A 31 -10.47 16.57 -22.09
C PHE A 31 -10.76 15.81 -20.79
N THR A 32 -11.94 15.22 -20.67
CA THR A 32 -12.30 14.43 -19.49
C THR A 32 -11.39 13.21 -19.34
N CYS A 33 -11.17 12.47 -20.42
CA CYS A 33 -10.24 11.32 -20.41
C CYS A 33 -8.81 11.74 -20.03
N PHE A 34 -8.34 12.85 -20.61
CA PHE A 34 -7.02 13.40 -20.28
C PHE A 34 -6.92 13.79 -18.80
N ALA A 35 -7.92 14.53 -18.28
CA ALA A 35 -7.94 14.97 -16.90
C ALA A 35 -7.94 13.77 -15.92
N LEU A 36 -8.77 12.75 -16.20
CA LEU A 36 -8.80 11.52 -15.39
C LEU A 36 -7.45 10.78 -15.43
N SER A 37 -6.82 10.70 -16.60
CA SER A 37 -5.50 10.06 -16.72
C SER A 37 -4.43 10.80 -15.92
N VAL A 38 -4.41 12.13 -15.98
CA VAL A 38 -3.47 12.95 -15.19
C VAL A 38 -3.72 12.81 -13.70
N LEU A 39 -4.98 12.79 -13.25
CA LEU A 39 -5.33 12.59 -11.84
C LEU A 39 -4.90 11.20 -11.37
N TRP A 40 -5.12 10.18 -12.20
CA TRP A 40 -4.69 8.82 -11.88
C TRP A 40 -3.16 8.71 -11.76
N ILE A 41 -2.42 9.27 -12.71
CA ILE A 41 -0.95 9.28 -12.66
C ILE A 41 -0.45 10.02 -11.41
N ARG A 42 -1.03 11.18 -11.09
CA ARG A 42 -0.67 11.93 -9.87
C ARG A 42 -0.95 11.11 -8.62
N TYR A 43 -2.11 10.49 -8.54
CA TYR A 43 -2.49 9.63 -7.42
C TYR A 43 -1.46 8.50 -7.24
N GLU A 44 -1.13 7.77 -8.31
CA GLU A 44 -0.18 6.67 -8.30
C GLU A 44 1.24 7.12 -7.91
N MET A 45 1.69 8.29 -8.38
CA MET A 45 3.02 8.82 -8.08
C MET A 45 3.16 9.38 -6.66
N THR A 46 2.06 9.74 -6.01
CA THR A 46 2.09 10.33 -4.66
C THR A 46 1.65 9.36 -3.57
N TYR A 47 1.25 8.15 -3.94
CA TYR A 47 0.61 7.22 -3.02
C TYR A 47 1.47 6.85 -1.82
N ASP A 48 2.76 6.57 -2.01
CA ASP A 48 3.69 6.15 -0.96
C ASP A 48 4.60 7.28 -0.44
N ASN A 49 4.38 8.53 -0.87
CA ASN A 49 5.22 9.67 -0.47
C ASN A 49 5.02 10.13 0.97
N PHE A 50 4.13 9.50 1.74
CA PHE A 50 3.92 9.85 3.14
C PHE A 50 4.99 9.29 4.08
N HIS A 51 5.84 8.39 3.61
CA HIS A 51 6.97 7.87 4.38
C HIS A 51 8.15 8.84 4.33
N GLU A 52 8.70 9.20 5.48
CA GLU A 52 9.94 9.94 5.56
C GLU A 52 11.07 9.12 4.91
N GLY A 53 11.71 9.68 3.88
CA GLY A 53 12.76 8.99 3.15
C GLY A 53 12.28 7.95 2.13
N ALA A 54 11.03 8.05 1.64
CA ALA A 54 10.48 7.16 0.60
C ALA A 54 11.37 7.07 -0.65
N ASP A 55 12.08 8.14 -0.99
CA ASP A 55 13.06 8.24 -2.09
C ASP A 55 14.32 7.36 -1.89
N ARG A 56 14.56 6.91 -0.65
CA ARG A 56 15.70 6.06 -0.25
C ARG A 56 15.30 4.61 0.04
N ILE A 57 14.02 4.28 -0.06
CA ILE A 57 13.51 2.93 0.17
C ILE A 57 13.43 2.20 -1.17
N TYR A 58 14.09 1.05 -1.25
CA TYR A 58 14.15 0.22 -2.45
C TYR A 58 13.64 -1.19 -2.14
N LEU A 59 12.86 -1.73 -3.04
CA LEU A 59 12.43 -3.12 -2.99
C LEU A 59 13.47 -3.99 -3.70
N ALA A 60 14.09 -4.91 -2.96
CA ALA A 60 15.02 -5.86 -3.53
C ALA A 60 14.27 -7.04 -4.15
N GLY A 61 14.53 -7.30 -5.42
CA GLY A 61 14.00 -8.47 -6.13
C GLY A 61 15.09 -9.32 -6.72
N SER A 62 14.74 -10.49 -7.20
CA SER A 62 15.64 -11.43 -7.84
C SER A 62 15.15 -11.84 -9.23
N SER A 63 16.11 -12.05 -10.13
CA SER A 63 15.84 -12.59 -11.47
C SER A 63 16.37 -14.02 -11.55
N PHE A 64 15.49 -14.96 -11.85
CA PHE A 64 15.85 -16.37 -12.00
C PHE A 64 15.84 -16.74 -13.50
N ARG A 65 17.02 -16.97 -14.07
CA ARG A 65 17.16 -17.44 -15.46
C ARG A 65 16.63 -18.86 -15.73
N LEU A 66 16.41 -19.66 -14.69
CA LEU A 66 16.01 -21.07 -14.81
C LEU A 66 14.55 -21.25 -15.26
N TYR A 67 13.68 -20.23 -15.10
CA TYR A 67 12.26 -20.31 -15.46
C TYR A 67 11.80 -19.21 -16.43
N GLY A 68 12.72 -18.66 -17.23
CA GLY A 68 12.47 -17.55 -18.13
C GLY A 68 13.03 -16.23 -17.58
N ASP A 69 12.98 -15.15 -18.37
CA ASP A 69 13.47 -13.81 -17.95
C ASP A 69 12.54 -13.10 -16.96
N GLY A 70 12.00 -13.86 -15.99
CA GLY A 70 11.08 -13.34 -14.98
C GLY A 70 11.83 -12.64 -13.85
N PHE A 71 11.40 -11.41 -13.54
CA PHE A 71 11.79 -10.72 -12.31
C PHE A 71 10.76 -11.03 -11.22
N THR A 72 11.21 -11.35 -10.02
CA THR A 72 10.33 -11.58 -8.87
C THR A 72 10.79 -10.75 -7.66
N TYR A 73 9.83 -10.24 -6.93
CA TYR A 73 10.07 -9.56 -5.65
C TYR A 73 10.25 -10.55 -4.49
N ASN A 74 10.02 -11.84 -4.73
CA ASN A 74 10.34 -12.86 -3.76
C ASN A 74 11.85 -13.11 -3.75
N SER A 75 12.48 -12.84 -2.64
CA SER A 75 13.90 -13.06 -2.43
C SER A 75 14.14 -14.09 -1.33
N SER A 76 15.32 -14.70 -1.36
CA SER A 76 15.73 -15.58 -0.27
C SER A 76 15.88 -14.80 1.03
N SER A 77 15.43 -15.37 2.15
CA SER A 77 15.62 -14.77 3.49
C SER A 77 17.10 -14.46 3.79
N PHE A 78 18.01 -15.18 3.17
CA PHE A 78 19.46 -15.00 3.30
C PHE A 78 19.95 -13.69 2.63
N LEU A 79 19.22 -13.17 1.64
CA LEU A 79 19.61 -11.96 0.93
C LEU A 79 19.72 -10.75 1.86
N ALA A 80 18.81 -10.62 2.82
CA ALA A 80 18.81 -9.52 3.78
C ALA A 80 20.10 -9.50 4.62
N ASP A 81 20.50 -10.66 5.15
CA ASP A 81 21.72 -10.78 5.95
C ASP A 81 22.99 -10.55 5.12
N TYR A 82 22.97 -10.99 3.86
CA TYR A 82 24.07 -10.77 2.92
C TYR A 82 24.23 -9.29 2.60
N LEU A 83 23.14 -8.60 2.28
CA LEU A 83 23.13 -7.17 1.96
C LEU A 83 23.61 -6.32 3.15
N ALA A 84 23.08 -6.61 4.35
CA ALA A 84 23.50 -5.90 5.55
C ALA A 84 24.99 -6.02 5.88
N LYS A 85 25.61 -7.16 5.51
CA LYS A 85 27.04 -7.41 5.80
C LYS A 85 27.99 -6.90 4.70
N ASN A 86 27.56 -6.94 3.44
CA ASN A 86 28.47 -6.75 2.31
C ASN A 86 28.25 -5.44 1.55
N CYS A 87 27.18 -4.70 1.83
CA CYS A 87 26.85 -3.46 1.13
C CYS A 87 26.80 -2.30 2.13
N PRO A 88 27.92 -1.61 2.38
CA PRO A 88 28.00 -0.53 3.36
C PRO A 88 27.14 0.69 2.99
N GLU A 89 26.71 0.81 1.73
CA GLU A 89 25.80 1.85 1.26
C GLU A 89 24.37 1.65 1.75
N ILE A 90 24.04 0.43 2.21
CA ILE A 90 22.72 0.09 2.72
C ILE A 90 22.65 0.39 4.22
N GLU A 91 21.86 1.38 4.58
CA GLU A 91 21.70 1.82 5.96
C GLU A 91 20.92 0.81 6.80
N LYS A 92 19.81 0.29 6.24
CA LYS A 92 18.92 -0.69 6.89
C LYS A 92 18.37 -1.67 5.88
N VAL A 93 18.17 -2.89 6.33
CA VAL A 93 17.47 -3.93 5.58
C VAL A 93 16.30 -4.42 6.41
N CYS A 94 15.17 -4.68 5.77
CA CYS A 94 13.99 -5.22 6.40
C CYS A 94 13.39 -6.33 5.53
N ARG A 95 13.15 -7.47 6.12
CA ARG A 95 12.37 -8.54 5.50
C ARG A 95 10.90 -8.32 5.82
N ILE A 96 10.06 -8.48 4.81
CA ILE A 96 8.61 -8.49 4.95
C ILE A 96 8.15 -9.83 4.41
N PHE A 97 7.61 -10.67 5.27
CA PHE A 97 6.97 -11.90 4.88
C PHE A 97 5.47 -11.68 4.81
N TYR A 98 4.97 -11.64 3.60
CA TYR A 98 3.56 -11.44 3.33
C TYR A 98 2.86 -12.78 3.15
N ASP A 99 1.93 -13.09 4.04
CA ASP A 99 1.06 -14.25 3.86
C ASP A 99 -0.20 -13.82 3.10
N TRP A 100 -0.30 -14.25 1.85
CA TRP A 100 -1.43 -13.94 0.98
C TRP A 100 -2.74 -14.58 1.43
N ASN A 101 -2.65 -15.61 2.28
CA ASN A 101 -3.82 -16.29 2.79
C ASN A 101 -4.43 -15.50 3.94
N GLU A 102 -5.74 -15.40 3.90
CA GLU A 102 -6.50 -14.87 5.02
C GLU A 102 -6.39 -15.83 6.21
N LYS A 103 -6.05 -15.28 7.37
CA LYS A 103 -5.91 -16.04 8.61
C LYS A 103 -7.12 -15.84 9.48
N LYS A 104 -7.55 -16.91 10.12
CA LYS A 104 -8.59 -16.84 11.12
C LYS A 104 -7.96 -16.65 12.50
N ILE A 105 -8.47 -15.67 13.21
CA ILE A 105 -8.15 -15.42 14.60
C ILE A 105 -9.42 -15.54 15.43
N LYS A 106 -9.27 -16.06 16.63
CA LYS A 106 -10.37 -16.21 17.57
C LYS A 106 -10.15 -15.31 18.76
N ASN A 107 -11.18 -14.55 19.08
CA ASN A 107 -11.30 -13.80 20.32
C ASN A 107 -12.52 -14.34 21.07
N GLU A 108 -12.27 -15.03 22.18
CA GLU A 108 -13.27 -15.82 22.91
C GLU A 108 -13.99 -16.81 21.96
N ASP A 109 -15.30 -16.65 21.74
CA ASP A 109 -16.09 -17.52 20.86
C ASP A 109 -16.32 -16.94 19.44
N VAL A 110 -15.74 -15.79 19.12
CA VAL A 110 -15.96 -15.10 17.83
C VAL A 110 -14.73 -15.23 16.95
N GLU A 111 -14.92 -15.70 15.73
CA GLU A 111 -13.90 -15.79 14.69
C GLU A 111 -13.86 -14.53 13.83
N PHE A 112 -12.66 -14.08 13.53
CA PHE A 112 -12.38 -12.96 12.64
C PHE A 112 -11.36 -13.38 11.58
N VAL A 113 -11.57 -12.89 10.37
CA VAL A 113 -10.62 -13.05 9.27
C VAL A 113 -9.70 -11.83 9.20
N VAL A 114 -8.40 -12.07 9.24
CA VAL A 114 -7.37 -11.01 9.19
C VAL A 114 -6.27 -11.38 8.21
N ARG A 115 -5.55 -10.38 7.72
CA ARG A 115 -4.28 -10.57 7.00
C ARG A 115 -3.15 -10.31 7.96
N ARG A 116 -2.13 -11.16 7.90
CA ARG A 116 -0.94 -11.10 8.74
C ARG A 116 0.29 -10.84 7.89
N ILE A 117 1.16 -10.00 8.41
CA ILE A 117 2.52 -9.85 7.90
C ILE A 117 3.50 -10.14 9.02
N GLU A 118 4.63 -10.72 8.66
CA GLU A 118 5.76 -10.87 9.57
C GLU A 118 6.88 -9.95 9.06
N VAL A 119 7.46 -9.19 9.95
CA VAL A 119 8.42 -8.16 9.62
C VAL A 119 9.60 -8.17 10.58
N ASP A 120 10.75 -7.74 10.11
CA ASP A 120 11.92 -7.51 10.96
C ASP A 120 11.73 -6.27 11.84
N SER A 121 12.49 -6.18 12.92
CA SER A 121 12.46 -5.04 13.87
C SER A 121 12.73 -3.69 13.21
N ASN A 122 13.46 -3.67 12.10
CA ASN A 122 13.73 -2.45 11.34
C ASN A 122 12.50 -1.86 10.63
N PHE A 123 11.43 -2.64 10.46
CA PHE A 123 10.23 -2.24 9.74
C PHE A 123 9.62 -0.94 10.28
N ILE A 124 9.45 -0.86 11.60
CA ILE A 124 8.85 0.30 12.26
C ILE A 124 9.64 1.58 11.99
N SER A 125 10.97 1.49 12.11
CA SER A 125 11.85 2.65 11.91
C SER A 125 12.05 3.03 10.45
N MET A 126 11.94 2.06 9.51
CA MET A 126 12.03 2.33 8.08
C MET A 126 10.78 3.00 7.53
N PHE A 127 9.62 2.54 7.98
CA PHE A 127 8.34 3.00 7.46
C PHE A 127 7.64 4.03 8.36
N ASN A 128 8.33 4.52 9.39
CA ASN A 128 7.84 5.53 10.33
C ASN A 128 6.41 5.23 10.84
N ILE A 129 6.21 3.99 11.29
CA ILE A 129 4.91 3.49 11.73
C ILE A 129 4.51 4.16 13.03
N LYS A 130 3.36 4.82 13.02
CA LYS A 130 2.84 5.50 14.21
C LYS A 130 2.12 4.52 15.12
N VAL A 131 2.65 4.33 16.33
CA VAL A 131 1.96 3.65 17.42
C VAL A 131 0.95 4.59 18.04
N LEU A 132 -0.28 4.12 18.21
CA LEU A 132 -1.40 4.86 18.80
C LEU A 132 -1.58 4.53 20.28
N ASP A 133 -1.32 3.28 20.65
CA ASP A 133 -1.47 2.76 22.01
C ASP A 133 -0.49 1.61 22.24
N GLY A 134 0.03 1.44 23.44
CA GLY A 134 0.92 0.36 23.84
C GLY A 134 2.41 0.65 23.69
N ASP A 135 3.22 -0.36 23.36
CA ASP A 135 4.68 -0.25 23.30
C ASP A 135 5.15 0.51 22.05
N ASN A 136 5.74 1.69 22.26
CA ASN A 136 6.26 2.53 21.18
C ASN A 136 7.52 1.98 20.50
N HIS A 137 8.23 1.06 21.13
CA HIS A 137 9.45 0.49 20.54
C HIS A 137 9.18 -0.68 19.62
N LEU A 138 8.01 -1.31 19.75
CA LEU A 138 7.55 -2.46 18.94
C LEU A 138 8.63 -3.54 18.73
N GLN A 139 9.42 -3.82 19.77
CA GLN A 139 10.30 -4.97 19.81
C GLN A 139 9.49 -6.21 20.20
N LEU A 140 8.69 -6.68 19.22
CA LEU A 140 7.78 -7.79 19.45
C LEU A 140 8.55 -9.08 19.72
N LYS A 141 8.18 -9.74 20.81
CA LYS A 141 8.61 -11.14 21.07
C LYS A 141 7.77 -12.09 20.23
N LYS A 142 8.17 -13.36 20.24
CA LYS A 142 7.49 -14.39 19.44
C LYS A 142 5.99 -14.48 19.74
N ASP A 143 5.59 -14.24 21.00
CA ASP A 143 4.21 -14.38 21.45
C ASP A 143 3.45 -13.03 21.45
N GLU A 144 4.07 -11.96 20.97
CA GLU A 144 3.52 -10.61 20.95
C GLU A 144 3.12 -10.23 19.52
N ILE A 145 2.04 -9.46 19.41
CA ILE A 145 1.56 -8.91 18.16
C ILE A 145 1.18 -7.45 18.30
N ALA A 146 1.31 -6.72 17.21
CA ALA A 146 0.69 -5.41 17.03
C ALA A 146 -0.49 -5.54 16.08
N ILE A 147 -1.58 -4.82 16.34
CA ILE A 147 -2.77 -4.80 15.49
C ILE A 147 -3.02 -3.39 14.97
N THR A 148 -3.67 -3.29 13.83
CA THR A 148 -4.07 -1.98 13.29
C THR A 148 -5.28 -1.43 14.04
N GLU A 149 -5.43 -0.09 14.03
CA GLU A 149 -6.60 0.60 14.61
C GLU A 149 -7.93 0.04 14.08
N ASN A 150 -8.00 -0.26 12.78
CA ASN A 150 -9.20 -0.82 12.16
C ASN A 150 -9.50 -2.23 12.69
N THR A 151 -8.49 -3.06 12.86
CA THR A 151 -8.62 -4.40 13.44
C THR A 151 -9.03 -4.32 14.91
N ALA A 152 -8.40 -3.41 15.69
CA ALA A 152 -8.77 -3.18 17.08
C ALA A 152 -10.25 -2.79 17.24
N LYS A 153 -10.71 -1.82 16.44
CA LYS A 153 -12.13 -1.40 16.45
C LYS A 153 -13.10 -2.51 16.06
N ARG A 154 -12.70 -3.34 15.08
CA ARG A 154 -13.54 -4.45 14.59
C ARG A 154 -13.70 -5.56 15.60
N ILE A 155 -12.64 -5.89 16.36
CA ILE A 155 -12.62 -7.02 17.30
C ILE A 155 -13.10 -6.58 18.70
N PHE A 156 -12.63 -5.44 19.19
CA PHE A 156 -12.82 -4.99 20.57
C PHE A 156 -13.76 -3.77 20.70
N GLY A 157 -14.16 -3.17 19.58
CA GLY A 157 -15.04 -2.00 19.60
C GLY A 157 -14.39 -0.79 20.25
N LYS A 158 -14.85 -0.43 21.45
CA LYS A 158 -14.34 0.71 22.24
C LYS A 158 -13.40 0.30 23.36
N GLU A 159 -13.24 -0.99 23.61
CA GLU A 159 -12.37 -1.48 24.66
C GLU A 159 -10.90 -1.45 24.23
N SER A 160 -9.99 -1.24 25.19
CA SER A 160 -8.56 -1.34 24.93
C SER A 160 -8.18 -2.78 24.61
N PRO A 161 -7.51 -3.02 23.48
CA PRO A 161 -7.04 -4.35 23.11
C PRO A 161 -5.73 -4.74 23.79
N ILE A 162 -5.00 -3.79 24.39
CA ILE A 162 -3.68 -4.03 24.98
C ILE A 162 -3.74 -5.05 26.11
N GLY A 163 -2.85 -6.03 26.05
CA GLY A 163 -2.79 -7.13 27.03
C GLY A 163 -3.84 -8.23 26.82
N LYS A 164 -4.75 -8.08 25.85
CA LYS A 164 -5.70 -9.13 25.49
C LYS A 164 -5.03 -10.18 24.59
N HIS A 165 -5.60 -11.37 24.60
CA HIS A 165 -5.08 -12.52 23.89
C HIS A 165 -5.91 -12.81 22.65
N LEU A 166 -5.25 -13.22 21.58
CA LEU A 166 -5.88 -13.73 20.37
C LEU A 166 -5.31 -15.10 20.03
N ILE A 167 -6.15 -16.01 19.63
CA ILE A 167 -5.74 -17.36 19.22
C ILE A 167 -5.67 -17.40 17.69
N LEU A 168 -4.53 -17.78 17.16
CA LEU A 168 -4.34 -18.07 15.74
C LEU A 168 -4.85 -19.50 15.47
N GLU A 169 -5.93 -19.65 14.71
CA GLU A 169 -6.61 -20.93 14.53
C GLU A 169 -5.72 -21.99 13.87
N GLU A 170 -4.84 -21.59 12.94
CA GLU A 170 -3.97 -22.53 12.22
C GLU A 170 -2.91 -23.20 13.10
N SER A 171 -2.31 -22.47 14.00
CA SER A 171 -1.24 -22.97 14.88
C SER A 171 -1.71 -23.24 16.30
N ASN A 172 -2.93 -22.87 16.62
CA ASN A 172 -3.48 -22.83 17.98
C ASN A 172 -2.57 -22.07 18.95
N GLU A 173 -1.80 -21.11 18.42
CA GLU A 173 -0.92 -20.25 19.21
C GLU A 173 -1.67 -19.07 19.76
N GLU A 174 -1.49 -18.84 21.03
CA GLU A 174 -1.99 -17.65 21.73
C GLU A 174 -1.00 -16.50 21.58
N LYS A 175 -1.47 -15.33 21.17
CA LYS A 175 -0.67 -14.11 20.99
C LYS A 175 -1.22 -12.99 21.83
N ILE A 176 -0.34 -12.23 22.46
CA ILE A 176 -0.67 -11.07 23.31
C ILE A 176 -0.58 -9.81 22.46
N ILE A 177 -1.60 -8.97 22.54
CA ILE A 177 -1.60 -7.66 21.88
C ILE A 177 -0.82 -6.67 22.73
N VAL A 178 0.29 -6.17 22.22
CA VAL A 178 1.16 -5.22 22.93
C VAL A 178 1.11 -3.80 22.35
N ALA A 179 0.62 -3.64 21.13
CA ALA A 179 0.50 -2.32 20.52
C ALA A 179 -0.65 -2.24 19.53
N VAL A 180 -1.18 -1.01 19.40
CA VAL A 180 -2.10 -0.60 18.33
C VAL A 180 -1.37 0.39 17.45
N VAL A 181 -1.30 0.08 16.16
CA VAL A 181 -0.68 0.94 15.17
C VAL A 181 -1.73 1.63 14.31
N LYS A 182 -1.41 2.82 13.81
CA LYS A 182 -2.28 3.53 12.88
C LYS A 182 -2.48 2.68 11.63
N SER A 183 -3.73 2.54 11.19
CA SER A 183 -4.01 1.95 9.88
C SER A 183 -3.49 2.89 8.80
N TRP A 184 -2.83 2.34 7.81
CA TRP A 184 -2.37 3.08 6.64
C TRP A 184 -2.84 2.40 5.37
N ASP A 185 -3.21 3.22 4.41
CA ASP A 185 -3.57 2.78 3.08
C ASP A 185 -2.29 2.72 2.23
N CYS A 186 -1.52 1.65 2.38
CA CYS A 186 -0.32 1.43 1.59
C CYS A 186 -0.57 0.30 0.58
N LEU A 187 -0.13 0.49 -0.66
CA LEU A 187 -0.20 -0.53 -1.72
C LEU A 187 0.56 -1.82 -1.36
N LEU A 188 1.55 -1.73 -0.47
CA LEU A 188 2.27 -2.89 0.05
C LEU A 188 1.36 -3.92 0.71
N TYR A 189 0.12 -3.54 1.10
CA TYR A 189 -0.76 -4.40 1.91
C TYR A 189 -2.11 -4.73 1.26
N THR A 190 -2.51 -4.06 0.17
CA THR A 190 -3.90 -4.16 -0.30
C THR A 190 -4.11 -4.95 -1.56
N SER A 191 -3.13 -5.06 -2.44
CA SER A 191 -3.16 -5.88 -3.67
C SER A 191 -1.84 -5.67 -4.42
N PRO A 192 -1.40 -6.60 -5.25
CA PRO A 192 -0.35 -6.29 -6.21
C PRO A 192 -0.77 -5.07 -7.01
N SER A 193 0.13 -4.08 -7.08
CA SER A 193 -0.07 -2.88 -7.89
C SER A 193 -0.34 -3.26 -9.34
N PRO A 194 -1.13 -2.52 -10.11
CA PRO A 194 -1.20 -2.68 -11.55
C PRO A 194 0.17 -2.72 -12.25
N ARG A 195 1.20 -2.13 -11.63
CA ARG A 195 2.60 -2.23 -12.09
C ARG A 195 3.17 -3.64 -12.00
N ASP A 196 2.71 -4.45 -11.05
CA ASP A 196 3.18 -5.81 -10.86
C ASP A 196 2.68 -6.75 -11.96
N TYR A 197 1.55 -6.40 -12.61
CA TYR A 197 1.01 -7.12 -13.77
C TYR A 197 1.52 -6.58 -15.11
N ALA A 198 2.02 -5.35 -15.17
CA ALA A 198 2.52 -4.76 -16.41
C ALA A 198 3.96 -5.17 -16.74
N ALA A 199 4.64 -5.89 -15.84
CA ALA A 199 6.01 -6.38 -16.01
C ALA A 199 6.09 -7.88 -16.37
N SER A 200 4.95 -8.53 -16.64
CA SER A 200 4.87 -9.93 -17.08
C SER A 200 4.63 -10.07 -18.57
#